data_456b8ba816910112dba9ecc5a18d894d
#
_entry.id   456b8ba816910112dba9ecc5a18d894d
#
_cell.length_a   1.000
_cell.length_b   1.000
_cell.length_c   1.000
_cell.angle_alpha   90.00
_cell.angle_beta   90.00
_cell.angle_gamma   90.00
#
_symmetry.space_group_name_H-M   'P 1'
#
loop_
_entity.id
_entity.type
_entity.pdbx_description
1 polymer ?
#
loop_
_entity_poly.entity_id
_entity_poly.type
_entity_poly.pdbx_seq_one_letter_code
_entity_poly.pdbx_strand_id
1 'polypeptide(L)'
;MGAQALRVLVEAAPPHLDVEAVRTDLSAVDGVLSVHDLHVWTLTSEMDMATAHLVVADESEVHGVLDQAREVLRVNYRIDHSTLQVEPASHTGCDDIDW
;
A
#
# COMPACT_ATOMS: atom_id res chain seq x y z
N MET A 1 -9.51 -8.49 20.44
CA MET A 1 -10.43 -8.08 19.40
C MET A 1 -9.69 -7.59 18.20
N GLY A 2 -10.02 -8.16 17.03
CA GLY A 2 -9.35 -7.76 15.80
C GLY A 2 -9.55 -6.30 15.46
N ALA A 3 -10.72 -5.76 15.76
CA ALA A 3 -11.02 -4.36 15.45
C ALA A 3 -10.12 -3.41 16.24
N GLN A 4 -9.79 -3.77 17.47
CA GLN A 4 -8.90 -2.94 18.26
C GLN A 4 -7.48 -2.96 17.73
N ALA A 5 -7.03 -4.11 17.26
CA ALA A 5 -5.68 -4.21 16.69
C ALA A 5 -5.57 -3.34 15.44
N LEU A 6 -6.61 -3.37 14.61
CA LEU A 6 -6.62 -2.52 13.43
C LEU A 6 -6.61 -1.04 13.80
N ARG A 7 -7.36 -0.68 14.83
CA ARG A 7 -7.40 0.71 15.26
C ARG A 7 -6.05 1.18 15.72
N VAL A 8 -5.31 0.33 16.44
CA VAL A 8 -3.97 0.69 16.90
C VAL A 8 -3.06 0.98 15.70
N LEU A 9 -3.14 0.13 14.67
CA LEU A 9 -2.33 0.36 13.47
C LEU A 9 -2.70 1.67 12.78
N VAL A 10 -3.99 1.97 12.70
CA VAL A 10 -4.43 3.22 12.10
C VAL A 10 -3.95 4.41 12.92
N GLU A 11 -4.00 4.30 14.24
CA GLU A 11 -3.56 5.38 15.11
C GLU A 11 -2.06 5.59 15.05
N ALA A 12 -1.31 4.57 14.62
CA ALA A 12 0.13 4.69 14.47
C ALA A 12 0.52 5.42 13.18
N ALA A 13 -0.44 5.71 12.32
CA ALA A 13 -0.14 6.44 11.09
C ALA A 13 0.40 7.83 11.42
N PRO A 14 1.38 8.31 10.66
CA PRO A 14 1.96 9.62 10.92
C PRO A 14 0.91 10.71 10.80
N PRO A 15 0.86 11.64 11.75
CA PRO A 15 -0.16 12.68 11.72
C PRO A 15 -0.02 13.64 10.53
N HIS A 16 1.17 13.71 9.94
CA HIS A 16 1.41 14.57 8.78
C HIS A 16 1.02 13.90 7.47
N LEU A 17 0.56 12.64 7.51
CA LEU A 17 0.18 11.91 6.32
C LEU A 17 -1.30 11.61 6.34
N ASP A 18 -1.93 11.84 5.21
CA ASP A 18 -3.32 11.44 4.99
C ASP A 18 -3.30 10.07 4.32
N VAL A 19 -3.62 9.04 5.07
CA VAL A 19 -3.58 7.66 4.56
C VAL A 19 -4.55 7.50 3.39
N GLU A 20 -5.68 8.19 3.42
CA GLU A 20 -6.63 8.10 2.31
C GLU A 20 -6.06 8.73 1.04
N ALA A 21 -5.28 9.79 1.18
CA ALA A 21 -4.62 10.38 0.01
C ALA A 21 -3.60 9.39 -0.57
N VAL A 22 -2.87 8.69 0.29
CA VAL A 22 -1.93 7.67 -0.17
C VAL A 22 -2.67 6.58 -0.93
N ARG A 23 -3.79 6.12 -0.39
CA ARG A 23 -4.60 5.10 -1.04
C ARG A 23 -5.08 5.56 -2.41
N THR A 24 -5.55 6.79 -2.49
CA THR A 24 -6.03 7.36 -3.73
C THR A 24 -4.93 7.43 -4.78
N ASP A 25 -3.75 7.88 -4.38
CA ASP A 25 -2.64 8.00 -5.30
C ASP A 25 -2.15 6.64 -5.78
N LEU A 26 -2.09 5.65 -4.90
CA LEU A 26 -1.72 4.30 -5.30
C LEU A 26 -2.77 3.70 -6.24
N SER A 27 -4.03 3.97 -5.98
CA SER A 27 -5.12 3.48 -6.83
C SER A 27 -5.08 4.10 -8.22
N ALA A 28 -4.48 5.28 -8.34
CA ALA A 28 -4.40 5.97 -9.62
C ALA A 28 -3.22 5.50 -10.47
N VAL A 29 -2.33 4.68 -9.94
CA VAL A 29 -1.23 4.14 -10.73
C VAL A 29 -1.80 3.25 -11.84
N ASP A 30 -1.31 3.45 -13.06
CA ASP A 30 -1.76 2.66 -14.20
C ASP A 30 -1.59 1.18 -13.94
N GLY A 31 -2.67 0.43 -14.14
CA GLY A 31 -2.64 -1.01 -13.98
C GLY A 31 -3.15 -1.48 -12.62
N VAL A 32 -3.28 -0.59 -11.65
CA VAL A 32 -3.80 -0.96 -10.33
C VAL A 32 -5.31 -1.07 -10.39
N LEU A 33 -5.83 -2.23 -10.02
CA LEU A 33 -7.25 -2.46 -9.94
C LEU A 33 -7.79 -2.18 -8.54
N SER A 34 -7.00 -2.51 -7.52
CA SER A 34 -7.43 -2.27 -6.15
C SER A 34 -6.23 -2.22 -5.22
N VAL A 35 -6.42 -1.57 -4.08
CA VAL A 35 -5.41 -1.44 -3.04
C VAL A 35 -6.00 -1.99 -1.75
N HIS A 36 -5.30 -2.93 -1.14
CA HIS A 36 -5.73 -3.55 0.10
C HIS A 36 -4.63 -3.46 1.15
N ASP A 37 -5.04 -3.50 2.42
CA ASP A 37 -4.13 -3.63 3.54
C ASP A 37 -3.04 -2.57 3.54
N LEU A 38 -3.46 -1.35 3.24
CA LEU A 38 -2.53 -0.22 3.27
C LEU A 38 -2.29 0.20 4.71
N HIS A 39 -1.03 0.17 5.11
CA HIS A 39 -0.60 0.62 6.43
C HIS A 39 0.58 1.56 6.28
N VAL A 40 0.53 2.66 6.98
CA VAL A 40 1.62 3.63 6.99
C VAL A 40 1.94 3.95 8.44
N TRP A 41 3.22 3.91 8.78
CA TRP A 41 3.62 4.25 10.16
C TRP A 41 5.01 4.85 10.18
N THR A 42 5.35 5.46 11.31
CA THR A 42 6.64 6.10 11.51
C THR A 42 7.54 5.20 12.35
N LEU A 43 8.72 4.90 11.82
CA LEU A 43 9.72 4.16 12.57
C LEU A 43 10.56 5.10 13.43
N THR A 44 10.95 6.24 12.85
CA THR A 44 11.68 7.28 13.55
C THR A 44 11.11 8.61 13.13
N SER A 45 11.60 9.68 13.74
CA SER A 45 11.09 11.01 13.43
C SER A 45 11.26 11.39 11.96
N GLU A 46 12.13 10.67 11.24
CA GLU A 46 12.40 11.01 9.85
C GLU A 46 12.19 9.84 8.89
N MET A 47 11.62 8.75 9.38
CA MET A 47 11.46 7.57 8.54
C MET A 47 10.06 7.01 8.67
N ASP A 48 9.30 7.16 7.60
CA ASP A 48 8.00 6.56 7.48
C ASP A 48 8.08 5.30 6.64
N MET A 49 7.24 4.34 6.94
CA MET A 49 7.14 3.10 6.19
C MET A 49 5.73 2.87 5.72
N ALA A 50 5.61 2.16 4.61
CA ALA A 50 4.31 1.76 4.10
C ALA A 50 4.34 0.31 3.67
N THR A 51 3.22 -0.37 3.87
CA THR A 51 2.97 -1.69 3.28
C THR A 51 1.62 -1.64 2.61
N ALA A 52 1.49 -2.37 1.51
CA ALA A 52 0.23 -2.42 0.80
C ALA A 52 0.18 -3.65 -0.10
N HIS A 53 -1.04 -4.08 -0.38
CA HIS A 53 -1.29 -5.16 -1.32
C HIS A 53 -2.01 -4.54 -2.52
N LEU A 54 -1.37 -4.62 -3.69
CA LEU A 54 -1.89 -4.05 -4.91
C LEU A 54 -2.31 -5.16 -5.86
N VAL A 55 -3.50 -5.05 -6.40
CA VAL A 55 -4.00 -6.02 -7.39
C VAL A 55 -3.94 -5.36 -8.76
N VAL A 56 -3.38 -6.06 -9.73
CA VAL A 56 -3.23 -5.56 -11.10
C VAL A 56 -3.99 -6.47 -12.07
N ALA A 57 -4.15 -5.99 -13.31
CA ALA A 57 -4.95 -6.71 -14.30
C ALA A 57 -4.32 -8.03 -14.70
N ASP A 58 -3.01 -8.03 -14.94
CA ASP A 58 -2.33 -9.26 -15.30
C ASP A 58 -0.86 -9.20 -14.91
N GLU A 59 -0.20 -10.33 -15.10
CA GLU A 59 1.15 -10.55 -14.63
C GLU A 59 2.17 -9.61 -15.27
N SER A 60 1.90 -9.18 -16.48
CA SER A 60 2.85 -8.33 -17.21
C SER A 60 2.95 -6.94 -16.60
N GLU A 61 1.99 -6.55 -15.77
CA GLU A 61 1.99 -5.21 -15.18
C GLU A 61 2.63 -5.14 -13.80
N VAL A 62 3.01 -6.31 -13.25
CA VAL A 62 3.49 -6.35 -11.86
C VAL A 62 4.71 -5.46 -11.65
N HIS A 63 5.72 -5.58 -12.52
CA HIS A 63 6.96 -4.81 -12.32
C HIS A 63 6.74 -3.31 -12.52
N GLY A 64 5.99 -2.95 -13.55
CA GLY A 64 5.73 -1.55 -13.81
C GLY A 64 4.95 -0.89 -12.69
N VAL A 65 3.94 -1.59 -12.19
CA VAL A 65 3.14 -1.07 -11.09
C VAL A 65 3.99 -0.93 -9.82
N LEU A 66 4.83 -1.94 -9.55
CA LEU A 66 5.68 -1.89 -8.37
C LEU A 66 6.59 -0.66 -8.40
N ASP A 67 7.23 -0.43 -9.55
CA ASP A 67 8.13 0.70 -9.69
C ASP A 67 7.39 2.03 -9.55
N GLN A 68 6.23 2.16 -10.19
CA GLN A 68 5.47 3.39 -10.13
C GLN A 68 4.91 3.64 -8.74
N ALA A 69 4.44 2.60 -8.08
CA ALA A 69 3.90 2.75 -6.73
C ALA A 69 4.99 3.22 -5.77
N ARG A 70 6.18 2.63 -5.87
CA ARG A 70 7.30 3.07 -5.05
C ARG A 70 7.65 4.53 -5.32
N GLU A 71 7.61 4.92 -6.58
CA GLU A 71 7.93 6.30 -6.96
C GLU A 71 6.90 7.27 -6.38
N VAL A 72 5.63 6.91 -6.43
CA VAL A 72 4.57 7.74 -5.85
C VAL A 72 4.81 7.94 -4.36
N LEU A 73 5.11 6.86 -3.65
CA LEU A 73 5.34 6.95 -2.22
C LEU A 73 6.56 7.81 -1.91
N ARG A 74 7.63 7.64 -2.67
CA ARG A 74 8.86 8.37 -2.45
C ARG A 74 8.72 9.86 -2.77
N VAL A 75 8.14 10.17 -3.92
CA VAL A 75 8.09 11.55 -4.40
C VAL A 75 7.03 12.35 -3.66
N ASN A 76 5.84 11.79 -3.51
CA ASN A 76 4.71 12.54 -2.94
C ASN A 76 4.69 12.54 -1.43
N TYR A 77 5.26 11.51 -0.79
CA TYR A 77 5.12 11.34 0.65
C TYR A 77 6.43 11.13 1.36
N ARG A 78 7.55 11.09 0.62
CA ARG A 78 8.88 10.85 1.18
C ARG A 78 8.98 9.53 1.93
N ILE A 79 8.24 8.54 1.46
CA ILE A 79 8.29 7.20 2.02
C ILE A 79 9.29 6.40 1.19
N ASP A 80 10.50 6.25 1.72
CA ASP A 80 11.57 5.52 1.03
C ASP A 80 11.54 4.03 1.32
N HIS A 81 10.89 3.63 2.39
CA HIS A 81 10.81 2.23 2.79
C HIS A 81 9.39 1.74 2.63
N SER A 82 9.18 0.89 1.65
CA SER A 82 7.87 0.33 1.41
C SER A 82 7.99 -1.14 1.06
N THR A 83 7.03 -1.92 1.53
CA THR A 83 6.90 -3.31 1.15
C THR A 83 5.57 -3.43 0.43
N LEU A 84 5.64 -3.69 -0.86
CA LEU A 84 4.45 -3.75 -1.70
C LEU A 84 4.34 -5.14 -2.27
N GLN A 85 3.18 -5.75 -2.06
CA GLN A 85 2.87 -7.03 -2.67
C GLN A 85 1.96 -6.75 -3.84
N VAL A 86 2.42 -7.10 -5.04
CA VAL A 86 1.67 -6.83 -6.26
C VAL A 86 1.28 -8.17 -6.86
N GLU A 87 -0.02 -8.37 -7.04
CA GLU A 87 -0.54 -9.63 -7.55
C GLU A 87 -1.50 -9.40 -8.70
N PRO A 88 -1.45 -10.25 -9.72
CA PRO A 88 -2.44 -10.17 -10.79
C PRO A 88 -3.79 -10.68 -10.32
N ALA A 89 -4.84 -10.12 -10.89
CA ALA A 89 -6.20 -10.50 -10.53
C ALA A 89 -6.48 -11.97 -10.81
N SER A 90 -5.70 -12.58 -11.72
CA SER A 90 -5.86 -13.98 -12.03
C SER A 90 -5.51 -14.90 -10.87
N HIS A 91 -4.83 -14.39 -9.85
CA HIS A 91 -4.52 -15.14 -8.63
C HIS A 91 -5.68 -15.05 -7.65
N THR A 92 -6.83 -15.50 -8.07
CA THR A 92 -8.03 -15.35 -7.25
C THR A 92 -7.99 -16.16 -5.98
N GLY A 93 -7.17 -17.21 -5.95
CA GLY A 93 -7.02 -17.99 -4.73
C GLY A 93 -6.50 -17.20 -3.55
N CYS A 94 -5.78 -16.15 -3.82
CA CYS A 94 -5.25 -15.28 -2.77
C CYS A 94 -6.34 -14.50 -2.08
N ASP A 95 -7.46 -14.29 -2.74
CA ASP A 95 -8.56 -13.54 -2.18
C ASP A 95 -9.25 -14.29 -1.06
N ASP A 96 -9.08 -15.60 -1.02
CA ASP A 96 -9.68 -16.41 0.03
C ASP A 96 -8.92 -16.31 1.33
N ILE A 97 -7.74 -15.78 1.28
CA ILE A 97 -6.94 -15.58 2.48
C ILE A 97 -7.37 -14.26 3.09
N ASP A 98 -7.98 -14.37 4.24
CA ASP A 98 -8.48 -13.18 4.89
C ASP A 98 -7.41 -12.57 5.78
N TRP A 99 -6.98 -11.42 5.41
CA TRP A 99 -5.95 -10.71 6.16
C TRP A 99 -6.58 -9.84 7.26
#